data_085bd908f2d83234664026ff731d74dc
#
_entry.id   085bd908f2d83234664026ff731d74dc
#
_cell.length_a   1.000
_cell.length_b   1.000
_cell.length_c   1.000
_cell.angle_alpha   90.00
_cell.angle_beta   90.00
_cell.angle_gamma   90.00
#
_symmetry.space_group_name_H-M   'P 1'
#
loop_
_entity.id
_entity.type
_entity.pdbx_description
1 polymer ?
#
loop_
_entity_poly.entity_id
_entity_poly.type
_entity_poly.pdbx_seq_one_letter_code
_entity_poly.pdbx_strand_id
1 'polypeptide(L)'
;MRKLIIGWLLVIGVVSVGRACEHCAALAVGNVVLAKVKYFGLKDVRLLDSPFKNAMDRNAAWMLEMDMDRLLSNFLKNAGLEPKGESYGSWESMGIAGHTLGHYLSAVAQQYASTGDERFKQRVDYIVHELDSCQQYFVNGFIGGMPGGDRVFKQVKKGIIRSAGFDLNGLWVPWYNEHKTMMGLNDAYLLAGNKTAKKVLVNLADYLVDVLAGLTDEQVQTMLNCEFGGMNEALAQVYALTGDKKYLDASYRFYHRRLMEPLAEGKDILPGLHSNTQIPKIIGSARQYELTGNPKDERIAEFFWTTMVNHHSYANGGNSSGEYLSTPDKLNDRLTHSTCETCNTYNMLKLSQHLYEWTGDPKYLDFYEKALYNHILASQHPETGMTCYFVPLAMGTRKDFCDKYNSFTCCMGSGFENHSKY
;
A
#
# COMPACT_ATOMS: atom_id res chain seq x y z
N MET A 1 -69.57 26.74 -26.78
CA MET A 1 -68.31 26.14 -27.18
C MET A 1 -67.15 26.93 -26.56
N ARG A 2 -66.65 26.46 -25.42
CA ARG A 2 -65.46 27.04 -24.77
C ARG A 2 -64.26 26.13 -25.02
N LYS A 3 -63.23 26.66 -25.70
CA LYS A 3 -61.98 25.95 -25.97
C LYS A 3 -61.10 26.06 -24.72
N LEU A 4 -60.74 24.93 -24.10
CA LEU A 4 -59.70 24.83 -23.08
C LEU A 4 -58.34 24.84 -23.79
N ILE A 5 -57.49 25.79 -23.42
CA ILE A 5 -56.05 25.80 -23.79
C ILE A 5 -55.29 25.18 -22.64
N ILE A 6 -54.70 24.00 -22.85
CA ILE A 6 -53.82 23.37 -21.88
C ILE A 6 -52.39 23.88 -22.18
N GLY A 7 -51.89 24.73 -21.28
CA GLY A 7 -50.50 25.18 -21.32
C GLY A 7 -49.58 24.12 -20.72
N TRP A 8 -48.58 23.66 -21.46
CA TRP A 8 -47.49 22.86 -20.98
C TRP A 8 -46.45 23.76 -20.31
N LEU A 9 -46.27 23.62 -18.96
CA LEU A 9 -45.14 24.20 -18.26
C LEU A 9 -43.92 23.31 -18.43
N LEU A 10 -42.95 23.78 -19.22
CA LEU A 10 -41.63 23.17 -19.33
C LEU A 10 -40.85 23.54 -18.04
N VAL A 11 -40.67 22.59 -17.13
CA VAL A 11 -39.78 22.76 -15.97
C VAL A 11 -38.36 22.48 -16.48
N ILE A 12 -37.62 23.56 -16.75
CA ILE A 12 -36.17 23.47 -17.00
C ILE A 12 -35.49 23.24 -15.66
N GLY A 13 -35.14 21.99 -15.37
CA GLY A 13 -34.29 21.66 -14.25
C GLY A 13 -32.89 22.23 -14.51
N VAL A 14 -32.52 23.25 -13.79
CA VAL A 14 -31.13 23.73 -13.75
C VAL A 14 -30.31 22.67 -13.00
N VAL A 15 -29.63 21.82 -13.77
CA VAL A 15 -28.56 20.97 -13.21
C VAL A 15 -27.43 21.91 -12.83
N SER A 16 -27.30 22.19 -11.53
CA SER A 16 -26.12 22.86 -11.00
C SER A 16 -24.92 21.93 -11.24
N VAL A 17 -24.15 22.20 -12.28
CA VAL A 17 -22.82 21.63 -12.46
C VAL A 17 -22.00 22.17 -11.30
N GLY A 18 -21.82 21.33 -10.27
CA GLY A 18 -20.92 21.64 -9.16
C GLY A 18 -19.56 22.06 -9.73
N ARG A 19 -19.07 23.22 -9.34
CA ARG A 19 -17.71 23.65 -9.68
C ARG A 19 -16.76 22.54 -9.29
N ALA A 20 -16.11 21.96 -10.31
CA ALA A 20 -14.99 21.05 -10.07
C ALA A 20 -13.98 21.79 -9.18
N CYS A 21 -13.57 21.16 -8.10
CA CYS A 21 -12.55 21.69 -7.22
C CYS A 21 -11.26 21.84 -8.03
N GLU A 22 -10.80 23.08 -8.28
CA GLU A 22 -9.60 23.37 -9.07
C GLU A 22 -8.31 22.74 -8.50
N HIS A 23 -8.38 22.15 -7.31
CA HIS A 23 -7.26 21.53 -6.59
C HIS A 23 -7.49 20.05 -6.28
N CYS A 24 -8.53 19.41 -6.83
CA CYS A 24 -8.72 17.97 -6.65
C CYS A 24 -7.83 17.21 -7.63
N ALA A 25 -6.96 16.36 -7.09
CA ALA A 25 -6.22 15.38 -7.88
C ALA A 25 -7.20 14.47 -8.63
N ALA A 26 -7.18 14.51 -9.96
CA ALA A 26 -8.11 13.78 -10.80
C ALA A 26 -7.44 12.53 -11.38
N LEU A 27 -8.17 11.39 -11.35
CA LEU A 27 -7.83 10.22 -12.12
C LEU A 27 -8.14 10.49 -13.61
N ALA A 28 -7.27 10.04 -14.51
CA ALA A 28 -7.51 10.10 -15.95
C ALA A 28 -8.47 8.98 -16.40
N VAL A 29 -8.46 7.85 -15.68
CA VAL A 29 -9.34 6.71 -15.92
C VAL A 29 -10.13 6.40 -14.66
N GLY A 30 -11.44 6.40 -14.77
CA GLY A 30 -12.33 5.95 -13.70
C GLY A 30 -12.44 4.42 -13.64
N ASN A 31 -13.01 3.92 -12.55
CA ASN A 31 -13.30 2.50 -12.42
C ASN A 31 -14.39 2.08 -13.41
N VAL A 32 -14.19 0.94 -14.07
CA VAL A 32 -15.18 0.26 -14.92
C VAL A 32 -16.22 -0.43 -14.03
N VAL A 33 -15.77 -1.02 -12.93
CA VAL A 33 -16.64 -1.62 -11.92
C VAL A 33 -17.25 -0.51 -11.09
N LEU A 34 -18.58 -0.43 -11.09
CA LEU A 34 -19.31 0.57 -10.32
C LEU A 34 -19.37 0.16 -8.84
N ALA A 35 -18.89 1.03 -7.99
CA ALA A 35 -19.00 0.83 -6.55
C ALA A 35 -20.47 0.91 -6.10
N LYS A 36 -20.95 -0.09 -5.35
CA LYS A 36 -22.28 -0.08 -4.72
C LYS A 36 -22.33 0.84 -3.50
N VAL A 37 -21.22 0.96 -2.82
CA VAL A 37 -21.00 1.85 -1.68
C VAL A 37 -19.69 2.61 -1.86
N LYS A 38 -19.56 3.76 -1.22
CA LYS A 38 -18.33 4.55 -1.23
C LYS A 38 -17.99 4.99 0.18
N TYR A 39 -16.73 4.90 0.52
CA TYR A 39 -16.21 5.50 1.75
C TYR A 39 -16.18 7.02 1.63
N PHE A 40 -16.32 7.69 2.76
CA PHE A 40 -16.00 9.10 2.84
C PHE A 40 -14.49 9.32 2.64
N GLY A 41 -14.13 10.43 2.01
CA GLY A 41 -12.72 10.80 1.93
C GLY A 41 -12.18 11.18 3.31
N LEU A 42 -10.90 10.94 3.56
CA LEU A 42 -10.26 11.29 4.84
C LEU A 42 -10.45 12.77 5.23
N LYS A 43 -10.52 13.67 4.26
CA LYS A 43 -10.78 15.10 4.47
C LYS A 43 -12.21 15.41 4.94
N ASP A 44 -13.16 14.50 4.72
CA ASP A 44 -14.58 14.69 4.98
C ASP A 44 -15.00 14.21 6.38
N VAL A 45 -14.10 13.53 7.09
CA VAL A 45 -14.32 12.96 8.43
C VAL A 45 -13.34 13.54 9.44
N ARG A 46 -13.80 13.78 10.66
CA ARG A 46 -12.94 14.17 11.79
C ARG A 46 -13.29 13.32 13.00
N LEU A 47 -12.26 12.77 13.62
CA LEU A 47 -12.42 11.98 14.84
C LEU A 47 -12.74 12.87 16.02
N LEU A 48 -13.72 12.47 16.80
CA LEU A 48 -14.00 13.01 18.13
C LEU A 48 -13.17 12.26 19.18
N ASP A 49 -13.19 12.73 20.44
CA ASP A 49 -12.47 12.10 21.54
C ASP A 49 -12.83 10.61 21.66
N SER A 50 -11.82 9.78 21.50
CA SER A 50 -11.96 8.34 21.42
C SER A 50 -10.58 7.64 21.49
N PRO A 51 -10.51 6.34 21.70
CA PRO A 51 -9.27 5.59 21.57
C PRO A 51 -8.59 5.77 20.20
N PHE A 52 -9.35 5.87 19.13
CA PHE A 52 -8.82 6.12 17.77
C PHE A 52 -8.22 7.51 17.63
N LYS A 53 -8.87 8.55 18.20
CA LYS A 53 -8.31 9.90 18.20
C LYS A 53 -7.00 9.95 18.99
N ASN A 54 -6.94 9.32 20.15
CA ASN A 54 -5.69 9.19 20.92
C ASN A 54 -4.60 8.47 20.12
N ALA A 55 -4.94 7.37 19.45
CA ALA A 55 -3.99 6.60 18.65
C ALA A 55 -3.45 7.44 17.47
N MET A 56 -4.32 8.18 16.77
CA MET A 56 -3.95 9.11 15.71
C MET A 56 -3.02 10.22 16.22
N ASP A 57 -3.32 10.82 17.37
CA ASP A 57 -2.52 11.91 17.96
C ASP A 57 -1.13 11.44 18.41
N ARG A 58 -1.03 10.24 19.00
CA ARG A 58 0.25 9.63 19.37
C ARG A 58 1.11 9.33 18.13
N ASN A 59 0.49 8.78 17.09
CA ASN A 59 1.15 8.54 15.81
C ASN A 59 1.63 9.85 15.16
N ALA A 60 0.78 10.88 15.17
CA ALA A 60 1.11 12.21 14.67
C ALA A 60 2.32 12.81 15.38
N ALA A 61 2.35 12.73 16.71
CA ALA A 61 3.48 13.20 17.53
C ALA A 61 4.77 12.46 17.14
N TRP A 62 4.71 11.13 17.03
CA TRP A 62 5.86 10.32 16.61
C TRP A 62 6.34 10.68 15.22
N MET A 63 5.44 10.79 14.23
CA MET A 63 5.83 11.17 12.87
C MET A 63 6.48 12.56 12.81
N LEU A 64 6.04 13.52 13.64
CA LEU A 64 6.66 14.85 13.69
C LEU A 64 8.06 14.85 14.29
N GLU A 65 8.42 13.88 15.11
CA GLU A 65 9.76 13.72 15.64
C GLU A 65 10.73 13.03 14.67
N MET A 66 10.21 12.35 13.64
CA MET A 66 11.07 11.71 12.64
C MET A 66 11.84 12.77 11.83
N ASP A 67 13.13 12.52 11.68
CA ASP A 67 14.02 13.33 10.85
C ASP A 67 13.95 12.85 9.39
N MET A 68 13.44 13.70 8.51
CA MET A 68 13.26 13.40 7.09
C MET A 68 14.60 13.29 6.37
N ASP A 69 15.61 14.06 6.75
CA ASP A 69 16.93 14.01 6.13
C ASP A 69 17.62 12.67 6.36
N ARG A 70 17.36 12.04 7.50
CA ARG A 70 17.84 10.69 7.80
C ARG A 70 17.14 9.63 6.96
N LEU A 71 15.82 9.75 6.73
CA LEU A 71 15.06 8.85 5.85
C LEU A 71 15.47 9.03 4.37
N LEU A 72 15.80 10.25 3.95
CA LEU A 72 16.24 10.59 2.59
C LEU A 72 17.72 10.25 2.33
N SER A 73 18.51 10.02 3.37
CA SER A 73 19.97 9.86 3.29
C SER A 73 20.42 8.90 2.19
N ASN A 74 19.83 7.70 2.15
CA ASN A 74 20.21 6.68 1.16
C ASN A 74 19.71 7.01 -0.26
N PHE A 75 18.62 7.75 -0.42
CA PHE A 75 18.17 8.24 -1.74
C PHE A 75 19.17 9.25 -2.32
N LEU A 76 19.63 10.19 -1.49
CA LEU A 76 20.64 11.17 -1.88
C LEU A 76 21.97 10.49 -2.21
N LYS A 77 22.47 9.61 -1.34
CA LYS A 77 23.71 8.82 -1.59
C LYS A 77 23.65 8.04 -2.91
N ASN A 78 22.53 7.37 -3.18
CA ASN A 78 22.36 6.60 -4.43
C ASN A 78 22.33 7.50 -5.66
N ALA A 79 21.80 8.71 -5.55
CA ALA A 79 21.81 9.71 -6.62
C ALA A 79 23.18 10.40 -6.78
N GLY A 80 24.16 10.13 -5.90
CA GLY A 80 25.47 10.80 -5.92
C GLY A 80 25.43 12.22 -5.34
N LEU A 81 24.37 12.52 -4.56
CA LEU A 81 24.22 13.78 -3.83
C LEU A 81 24.74 13.64 -2.40
N GLU A 82 25.15 14.76 -1.81
CA GLU A 82 25.55 14.81 -0.41
C GLU A 82 24.32 14.64 0.51
N PRO A 83 24.29 13.63 1.39
CA PRO A 83 23.18 13.45 2.32
C PRO A 83 23.20 14.57 3.38
N LYS A 84 22.01 15.03 3.76
CA LYS A 84 21.83 16.08 4.77
C LYS A 84 21.83 15.55 6.22
N GLY A 85 21.75 14.23 6.38
CA GLY A 85 21.78 13.54 7.67
C GLY A 85 22.25 12.10 7.51
N GLU A 86 22.72 11.50 8.61
CA GLU A 86 23.08 10.08 8.64
C GLU A 86 21.82 9.21 8.60
N SER A 87 21.84 8.14 7.80
CA SER A 87 20.73 7.18 7.72
C SER A 87 20.38 6.62 9.11
N TYR A 88 19.12 6.26 9.29
CA TYR A 88 18.71 5.47 10.44
C TYR A 88 19.38 4.10 10.45
N GLY A 89 19.44 3.48 11.64
CA GLY A 89 19.98 2.13 11.82
C GLY A 89 18.98 1.03 11.48
N SER A 90 19.28 -0.19 11.93
CA SER A 90 18.46 -1.40 11.72
C SER A 90 18.13 -1.61 10.25
N TRP A 91 16.88 -1.87 9.87
CA TRP A 91 16.51 -2.18 8.49
C TRP A 91 16.89 -1.09 7.48
N GLU A 92 16.88 0.18 7.85
CA GLU A 92 17.35 1.28 6.98
C GLU A 92 18.87 1.24 6.68
N SER A 93 19.64 0.44 7.40
CA SER A 93 21.08 0.21 7.18
C SER A 93 21.42 -1.23 6.77
N MET A 94 20.43 -2.13 6.69
CA MET A 94 20.64 -3.57 6.40
C MET A 94 20.38 -3.96 4.92
N GLY A 95 20.18 -3.01 4.03
CA GLY A 95 20.01 -3.25 2.60
C GLY A 95 18.56 -3.16 2.09
N ILE A 96 17.60 -2.77 2.91
CA ILE A 96 16.20 -2.50 2.53
C ILE A 96 15.81 -1.03 2.68
N ALA A 97 16.79 -0.13 2.81
CA ALA A 97 16.57 1.28 2.96
C ALA A 97 15.64 1.86 1.89
N GLY A 98 14.74 2.75 2.30
CA GLY A 98 13.79 3.43 1.42
C GLY A 98 12.33 2.99 1.57
N HIS A 99 12.05 1.74 1.97
CA HIS A 99 10.68 1.30 2.18
C HIS A 99 9.99 2.11 3.30
N THR A 100 10.74 2.47 4.36
CA THR A 100 10.21 3.30 5.45
C THR A 100 9.84 4.69 4.95
N LEU A 101 10.65 5.32 4.09
CA LEU A 101 10.31 6.62 3.51
C LEU A 101 9.02 6.55 2.71
N GLY A 102 8.82 5.47 1.93
CA GLY A 102 7.57 5.26 1.17
C GLY A 102 6.35 5.19 2.08
N HIS A 103 6.38 4.36 3.11
CA HIS A 103 5.33 4.28 4.14
C HIS A 103 5.11 5.61 4.87
N TYR A 104 6.21 6.27 5.25
CA TYR A 104 6.15 7.54 5.95
C TYR A 104 5.50 8.63 5.08
N LEU A 105 5.84 8.70 3.79
CA LEU A 105 5.26 9.65 2.85
C LEU A 105 3.75 9.42 2.69
N SER A 106 3.32 8.15 2.57
CA SER A 106 1.88 7.81 2.61
C SER A 106 1.23 8.28 3.90
N ALA A 107 1.84 7.97 5.05
CA ALA A 107 1.27 8.27 6.37
C ALA A 107 1.13 9.78 6.62
N VAL A 108 2.14 10.60 6.26
CA VAL A 108 2.05 12.07 6.43
C VAL A 108 1.03 12.69 5.46
N ALA A 109 0.87 12.14 4.25
CA ALA A 109 -0.19 12.57 3.33
C ALA A 109 -1.59 12.21 3.86
N GLN A 110 -1.77 11.01 4.40
CA GLN A 110 -3.01 10.57 5.04
C GLN A 110 -3.32 11.39 6.29
N GLN A 111 -2.32 11.66 7.14
CA GLN A 111 -2.47 12.48 8.35
C GLN A 111 -2.88 13.91 8.01
N TYR A 112 -2.29 14.51 6.97
CA TYR A 112 -2.72 15.81 6.45
C TYR A 112 -4.19 15.78 6.01
N ALA A 113 -4.56 14.81 5.19
CA ALA A 113 -5.94 14.67 4.74
C ALA A 113 -6.92 14.49 5.90
N SER A 114 -6.57 13.67 6.90
CA SER A 114 -7.43 13.37 8.05
C SER A 114 -7.58 14.54 9.03
N THR A 115 -6.59 15.45 9.11
CA THR A 115 -6.58 16.50 10.14
C THR A 115 -6.56 17.93 9.61
N GLY A 116 -6.02 18.15 8.42
CA GLY A 116 -5.73 19.48 7.88
C GLY A 116 -4.50 20.16 8.51
N ASP A 117 -3.67 19.42 9.24
CA ASP A 117 -2.48 19.98 9.89
C ASP A 117 -1.37 20.21 8.86
N GLU A 118 -1.07 21.49 8.58
CA GLU A 118 -0.12 21.93 7.58
C GLU A 118 1.33 21.46 7.82
N ARG A 119 1.67 21.08 9.04
CA ARG A 119 3.00 20.52 9.34
C ARG A 119 3.25 19.23 8.56
N PHE A 120 2.22 18.42 8.33
CA PHE A 120 2.32 17.20 7.53
C PHE A 120 2.39 17.51 6.03
N LYS A 121 1.67 18.52 5.55
CA LYS A 121 1.80 19.00 4.17
C LYS A 121 3.22 19.47 3.85
N GLN A 122 3.81 20.24 4.76
CA GLN A 122 5.20 20.69 4.62
C GLN A 122 6.18 19.53 4.52
N ARG A 123 5.97 18.44 5.28
CA ARG A 123 6.79 17.21 5.19
C ARG A 123 6.63 16.51 3.85
N VAL A 124 5.39 16.40 3.35
CA VAL A 124 5.13 15.87 2.00
C VAL A 124 5.89 16.68 0.96
N ASP A 125 5.76 17.99 0.98
CA ASP A 125 6.38 18.87 -0.02
C ASP A 125 7.90 18.80 0.02
N TYR A 126 8.49 18.77 1.21
CA TYR A 126 9.92 18.62 1.40
C TYR A 126 10.45 17.29 0.85
N ILE A 127 9.86 16.18 1.26
CA ILE A 127 10.28 14.83 0.81
C ILE A 127 10.17 14.72 -0.71
N VAL A 128 9.05 15.16 -1.29
CA VAL A 128 8.85 15.10 -2.75
C VAL A 128 9.85 15.98 -3.50
N HIS A 129 10.20 17.15 -2.97
CA HIS A 129 11.24 18.02 -3.56
C HIS A 129 12.61 17.31 -3.59
N GLU A 130 13.02 16.66 -2.50
CA GLU A 130 14.27 15.92 -2.44
C GLU A 130 14.27 14.70 -3.38
N LEU A 131 13.15 13.97 -3.47
CA LEU A 131 13.02 12.85 -4.41
C LEU A 131 13.05 13.31 -5.89
N ASP A 132 12.43 14.44 -6.22
CA ASP A 132 12.53 15.04 -7.57
C ASP A 132 13.98 15.41 -7.88
N SER A 133 14.70 15.98 -6.93
CA SER A 133 16.13 16.29 -7.06
C SER A 133 16.96 15.03 -7.30
N CYS A 134 16.74 13.97 -6.53
CA CYS A 134 17.41 12.68 -6.74
C CYS A 134 17.15 12.14 -8.15
N GLN A 135 15.89 12.21 -8.63
CA GLN A 135 15.51 11.67 -9.94
C GLN A 135 16.20 12.40 -11.09
N GLN A 136 16.42 13.73 -10.97
CA GLN A 136 17.12 14.51 -11.98
C GLN A 136 18.58 14.06 -12.18
N TYR A 137 19.25 13.58 -11.12
CA TYR A 137 20.62 13.05 -11.23
C TYR A 137 20.68 11.66 -11.88
N PHE A 138 19.67 10.84 -11.74
CA PHE A 138 19.64 9.53 -12.40
C PHE A 138 19.37 9.58 -13.90
N VAL A 139 18.88 10.68 -14.46
CA VAL A 139 18.61 10.91 -15.90
C VAL A 139 17.63 9.88 -16.53
N ASN A 140 17.55 8.66 -16.01
CA ASN A 140 16.73 7.57 -16.53
C ASN A 140 15.37 7.40 -15.82
N GLY A 141 15.03 8.28 -14.88
CA GLY A 141 13.77 8.25 -14.13
C GLY A 141 13.79 7.41 -12.85
N PHE A 142 14.86 6.65 -12.59
CA PHE A 142 14.99 5.87 -11.35
C PHE A 142 15.12 6.78 -10.12
N ILE A 143 14.56 6.35 -9.02
CA ILE A 143 14.88 6.76 -7.64
C ILE A 143 14.76 5.55 -6.75
N GLY A 144 15.58 5.44 -5.72
CA GLY A 144 15.50 4.34 -4.76
C GLY A 144 16.45 4.56 -3.58
N GLY A 145 16.01 4.19 -2.39
CA GLY A 145 16.82 4.24 -1.17
C GLY A 145 17.77 3.06 -1.00
N MET A 146 17.56 2.00 -1.78
CA MET A 146 18.33 0.76 -1.65
C MET A 146 19.68 0.85 -2.31
N PRO A 147 20.82 0.67 -1.60
CA PRO A 147 22.14 0.70 -2.20
C PRO A 147 22.29 -0.36 -3.32
N GLY A 148 22.61 0.08 -4.53
CA GLY A 148 22.77 -0.79 -5.69
C GLY A 148 21.46 -1.21 -6.39
N GLY A 149 20.32 -0.59 -6.06
CA GLY A 149 19.03 -0.86 -6.70
C GLY A 149 19.07 -0.69 -8.22
N ASP A 150 19.55 0.45 -8.71
CA ASP A 150 19.69 0.72 -10.16
C ASP A 150 20.55 -0.35 -10.86
N ARG A 151 21.64 -0.80 -10.24
CA ARG A 151 22.49 -1.90 -10.79
C ARG A 151 21.70 -3.19 -10.93
N VAL A 152 20.89 -3.57 -9.93
CA VAL A 152 20.10 -4.80 -9.98
C VAL A 152 19.01 -4.70 -11.02
N PHE A 153 18.28 -3.60 -11.11
CA PHE A 153 17.29 -3.41 -12.17
C PHE A 153 17.89 -3.42 -13.57
N LYS A 154 19.10 -2.87 -13.77
CA LYS A 154 19.85 -3.00 -15.04
C LYS A 154 20.23 -4.45 -15.36
N GLN A 155 20.53 -5.29 -14.35
CA GLN A 155 20.75 -6.71 -14.56
C GLN A 155 19.44 -7.42 -14.94
N VAL A 156 18.35 -7.16 -14.24
CA VAL A 156 17.02 -7.69 -14.56
C VAL A 156 16.63 -7.33 -16.00
N LYS A 157 16.77 -6.08 -16.41
CA LYS A 157 16.51 -5.64 -17.80
C LYS A 157 17.27 -6.44 -18.84
N LYS A 158 18.49 -6.93 -18.52
CA LYS A 158 19.30 -7.78 -19.39
C LYS A 158 18.92 -9.28 -19.31
N GLY A 159 17.86 -9.62 -18.56
CA GLY A 159 17.45 -11.00 -18.34
C GLY A 159 18.34 -11.78 -17.38
N ILE A 160 19.24 -11.11 -16.65
CA ILE A 160 20.08 -11.72 -15.62
C ILE A 160 19.28 -11.73 -14.32
N ILE A 161 18.68 -12.88 -13.99
CA ILE A 161 17.75 -13.02 -12.88
C ILE A 161 18.12 -14.22 -12.03
N ARG A 162 18.47 -13.96 -10.76
CA ARG A 162 18.60 -14.94 -9.68
C ARG A 162 17.65 -14.50 -8.58
N SER A 163 16.71 -15.36 -8.24
CA SER A 163 15.61 -14.98 -7.35
C SER A 163 15.32 -16.08 -6.34
N ALA A 164 15.10 -15.69 -5.10
CA ALA A 164 14.60 -16.51 -4.01
C ALA A 164 13.57 -15.69 -3.24
N GLY A 165 12.92 -16.24 -2.20
CA GLY A 165 11.79 -15.62 -1.52
C GLY A 165 11.95 -14.14 -1.15
N PHE A 166 13.15 -13.74 -0.71
CA PHE A 166 13.44 -12.36 -0.31
C PHE A 166 14.72 -11.79 -0.98
N ASP A 167 15.24 -12.45 -1.98
CA ASP A 167 16.45 -12.02 -2.70
C ASP A 167 16.21 -11.92 -4.19
N LEU A 168 16.66 -10.81 -4.81
CA LEU A 168 16.76 -10.64 -6.24
C LEU A 168 18.14 -10.10 -6.58
N ASN A 169 18.98 -10.95 -7.20
CA ASN A 169 20.35 -10.63 -7.59
C ASN A 169 21.23 -10.10 -6.44
N GLY A 170 21.01 -10.60 -5.21
CA GLY A 170 21.74 -10.19 -4.01
C GLY A 170 21.19 -8.95 -3.33
N LEU A 171 20.02 -8.45 -3.71
CA LEU A 171 19.31 -7.40 -2.98
C LEU A 171 18.05 -7.93 -2.29
N TRP A 172 17.80 -7.44 -1.10
CA TRP A 172 16.65 -7.78 -0.30
C TRP A 172 15.40 -7.04 -0.81
N VAL A 173 14.48 -7.77 -1.46
CA VAL A 173 13.14 -7.36 -1.94
C VAL A 173 13.06 -6.01 -2.68
N PRO A 174 13.86 -5.78 -3.75
CA PRO A 174 13.94 -4.47 -4.40
C PRO A 174 12.59 -4.01 -4.98
N TRP A 175 11.76 -4.89 -5.54
CA TRP A 175 10.44 -4.51 -6.06
C TRP A 175 9.47 -4.08 -4.96
N TYR A 176 9.53 -4.71 -3.78
CA TYR A 176 8.74 -4.26 -2.62
C TYR A 176 9.15 -2.83 -2.20
N ASN A 177 10.44 -2.54 -2.21
CA ASN A 177 10.94 -1.20 -1.87
C ASN A 177 10.39 -0.13 -2.81
N GLU A 178 10.47 -0.38 -4.13
CA GLU A 178 9.91 0.54 -5.13
C GLU A 178 8.37 0.64 -5.03
N HIS A 179 7.67 -0.45 -4.71
CA HIS A 179 6.23 -0.39 -4.44
C HIS A 179 5.92 0.64 -3.36
N LYS A 180 6.66 0.65 -2.24
CA LYS A 180 6.41 1.60 -1.15
C LYS A 180 6.71 3.04 -1.57
N THR A 181 7.79 3.26 -2.29
CA THR A 181 8.12 4.59 -2.85
C THR A 181 7.02 5.09 -3.79
N MET A 182 6.54 4.23 -4.70
CA MET A 182 5.46 4.58 -5.63
C MET A 182 4.15 4.91 -4.91
N MET A 183 3.76 4.13 -3.90
CA MET A 183 2.53 4.38 -3.14
C MET A 183 2.63 5.66 -2.30
N GLY A 184 3.80 5.95 -1.70
CA GLY A 184 4.04 7.22 -1.01
C GLY A 184 3.86 8.43 -1.94
N LEU A 185 4.41 8.38 -3.15
CA LEU A 185 4.25 9.41 -4.17
C LEU A 185 2.79 9.53 -4.66
N ASN A 186 2.10 8.40 -4.83
CA ASN A 186 0.68 8.39 -5.16
C ASN A 186 -0.16 9.13 -4.12
N ASP A 187 0.04 8.81 -2.85
CA ASP A 187 -0.71 9.42 -1.74
C ASP A 187 -0.35 10.90 -1.57
N ALA A 188 0.92 11.26 -1.76
CA ALA A 188 1.35 12.67 -1.78
C ALA A 188 0.62 13.48 -2.87
N TYR A 189 0.37 12.88 -4.04
CA TYR A 189 -0.43 13.52 -5.09
C TYR A 189 -1.91 13.54 -4.76
N LEU A 190 -2.50 12.39 -4.43
CA LEU A 190 -3.96 12.28 -4.27
C LEU A 190 -4.49 12.96 -3.01
N LEU A 191 -3.77 12.85 -1.89
CA LEU A 191 -4.24 13.28 -0.58
C LEU A 191 -3.69 14.66 -0.17
N ALA A 192 -2.47 14.99 -0.59
CA ALA A 192 -1.86 16.27 -0.27
C ALA A 192 -1.75 17.23 -1.49
N GLY A 193 -2.22 16.82 -2.66
CA GLY A 193 -2.29 17.67 -3.86
C GLY A 193 -0.93 18.04 -4.46
N ASN A 194 0.15 17.30 -4.13
CA ASN A 194 1.49 17.60 -4.61
C ASN A 194 1.68 17.15 -6.07
N LYS A 195 1.66 18.09 -7.02
CA LYS A 195 1.77 17.78 -8.46
C LYS A 195 3.14 17.24 -8.86
N THR A 196 4.20 17.61 -8.17
CA THR A 196 5.56 17.10 -8.42
C THR A 196 5.63 15.62 -8.07
N ALA A 197 4.91 15.14 -7.04
CA ALA A 197 4.83 13.73 -6.71
C ALA A 197 4.30 12.88 -7.88
N LYS A 198 3.26 13.34 -8.59
CA LYS A 198 2.78 12.66 -9.80
C LYS A 198 3.85 12.58 -10.89
N LYS A 199 4.60 13.66 -11.12
CA LYS A 199 5.71 13.68 -12.11
C LYS A 199 6.77 12.64 -11.75
N VAL A 200 7.24 12.64 -10.49
CA VAL A 200 8.27 11.71 -10.00
C VAL A 200 7.78 10.27 -10.06
N LEU A 201 6.53 10.01 -9.68
CA LEU A 201 5.89 8.70 -9.76
C LEU A 201 5.83 8.16 -11.20
N VAL A 202 5.41 8.99 -12.15
CA VAL A 202 5.28 8.59 -13.56
C VAL A 202 6.65 8.29 -14.16
N ASN A 203 7.66 9.13 -13.90
CA ASN A 203 9.02 8.87 -14.37
C ASN A 203 9.60 7.57 -13.79
N LEU A 204 9.37 7.28 -12.49
CA LEU A 204 9.78 6.02 -11.89
C LEU A 204 9.05 4.83 -12.52
N ALA A 205 7.74 4.96 -12.77
CA ALA A 205 6.97 3.91 -13.43
C ALA A 205 7.46 3.66 -14.87
N ASP A 206 7.83 4.70 -15.61
CA ASP A 206 8.43 4.57 -16.96
C ASP A 206 9.73 3.77 -16.93
N TYR A 207 10.61 4.07 -15.97
CA TYR A 207 11.84 3.33 -15.77
C TYR A 207 11.55 1.83 -15.47
N LEU A 208 10.62 1.54 -14.57
CA LEU A 208 10.29 0.17 -14.19
C LEU A 208 9.60 -0.61 -15.32
N VAL A 209 8.76 0.05 -16.13
CA VAL A 209 8.19 -0.52 -17.36
C VAL A 209 9.29 -0.87 -18.36
N ASP A 210 10.27 0.01 -18.56
CA ASP A 210 11.42 -0.22 -19.42
C ASP A 210 12.29 -1.40 -18.93
N VAL A 211 12.43 -1.58 -17.61
CA VAL A 211 13.10 -2.76 -17.03
C VAL A 211 12.41 -4.07 -17.44
N LEU A 212 11.09 -4.08 -17.52
CA LEU A 212 10.29 -5.25 -17.83
C LEU A 212 10.17 -5.54 -19.34
N ALA A 213 10.36 -4.55 -20.19
CA ALA A 213 9.96 -4.57 -21.60
C ALA A 213 10.59 -5.70 -22.43
N GLY A 214 11.85 -6.09 -22.12
CA GLY A 214 12.58 -7.13 -22.85
C GLY A 214 12.51 -8.53 -22.24
N LEU A 215 11.82 -8.71 -21.10
CA LEU A 215 11.80 -9.98 -20.40
C LEU A 215 10.79 -10.95 -21.00
N THR A 216 11.17 -12.23 -21.12
CA THR A 216 10.20 -13.30 -21.40
C THR A 216 9.27 -13.53 -20.21
N ASP A 217 8.17 -14.25 -20.44
CA ASP A 217 7.25 -14.61 -19.35
C ASP A 217 7.92 -15.48 -18.29
N GLU A 218 8.78 -16.42 -18.69
CA GLU A 218 9.52 -17.29 -17.77
C GLU A 218 10.52 -16.50 -16.92
N GLN A 219 11.19 -15.52 -17.51
CA GLN A 219 12.08 -14.61 -16.77
C GLN A 219 11.30 -13.79 -15.74
N VAL A 220 10.14 -13.28 -16.10
CA VAL A 220 9.26 -12.57 -15.16
C VAL A 220 8.79 -13.53 -14.06
N GLN A 221 8.29 -14.72 -14.37
CA GLN A 221 7.86 -15.67 -13.33
C GLN A 221 9.00 -16.07 -12.39
N THR A 222 10.24 -16.18 -12.90
CA THR A 222 11.42 -16.39 -12.07
C THR A 222 11.66 -15.20 -11.16
N MET A 223 11.60 -13.96 -11.67
CA MET A 223 11.75 -12.73 -10.90
C MET A 223 10.71 -12.63 -9.77
N LEU A 224 9.46 -13.01 -10.05
CA LEU A 224 8.34 -12.96 -9.09
C LEU A 224 8.46 -13.96 -7.94
N ASN A 225 9.43 -14.87 -7.93
CA ASN A 225 9.74 -15.68 -6.75
C ASN A 225 10.28 -14.83 -5.58
N CYS A 226 10.93 -13.70 -5.87
CA CYS A 226 11.24 -12.71 -4.86
C CYS A 226 9.99 -11.88 -4.54
N GLU A 227 9.81 -11.52 -3.27
CA GLU A 227 8.74 -10.62 -2.83
C GLU A 227 8.78 -9.31 -3.61
N PHE A 228 7.61 -8.87 -4.09
CA PHE A 228 7.46 -7.66 -4.89
C PHE A 228 6.36 -6.70 -4.36
N GLY A 229 5.85 -6.98 -3.16
CA GLY A 229 4.77 -6.18 -2.58
C GLY A 229 3.54 -6.16 -3.48
N GLY A 230 2.94 -4.99 -3.64
CA GLY A 230 1.79 -4.70 -4.51
C GLY A 230 2.19 -3.95 -5.78
N MET A 231 3.26 -4.33 -6.47
CA MET A 231 3.68 -3.67 -7.72
C MET A 231 2.60 -3.66 -8.79
N ASN A 232 1.75 -4.70 -8.83
CA ASN A 232 0.56 -4.74 -9.70
C ASN A 232 -0.47 -3.66 -9.30
N GLU A 233 -0.68 -3.40 -8.01
CA GLU A 233 -1.51 -2.30 -7.51
C GLU A 233 -0.92 -0.95 -7.94
N ALA A 234 0.37 -0.72 -7.67
CA ALA A 234 1.03 0.56 -7.94
C ALA A 234 1.00 0.92 -9.44
N LEU A 235 1.32 -0.03 -10.32
CA LEU A 235 1.29 0.21 -11.77
C LEU A 235 -0.15 0.39 -12.30
N ALA A 236 -1.12 -0.37 -11.79
CA ALA A 236 -2.53 -0.16 -12.10
C ALA A 236 -3.01 1.24 -11.66
N GLN A 237 -2.52 1.72 -10.53
CA GLN A 237 -2.81 3.08 -10.06
C GLN A 237 -2.17 4.15 -10.96
N VAL A 238 -0.94 3.95 -11.44
CA VAL A 238 -0.33 4.86 -12.42
C VAL A 238 -1.13 4.89 -13.74
N TYR A 239 -1.67 3.74 -14.18
CA TYR A 239 -2.63 3.72 -15.30
C TYR A 239 -3.86 4.59 -14.99
N ALA A 240 -4.46 4.44 -13.83
CA ALA A 240 -5.61 5.27 -13.44
C ALA A 240 -5.28 6.78 -13.44
N LEU A 241 -4.05 7.15 -13.05
CA LEU A 241 -3.59 8.54 -13.02
C LEU A 241 -3.27 9.14 -14.41
N THR A 242 -2.91 8.31 -15.39
CA THR A 242 -2.36 8.77 -16.68
C THR A 242 -3.22 8.43 -17.89
N GLY A 243 -3.95 7.31 -17.83
CA GLY A 243 -4.65 6.72 -18.97
C GLY A 243 -3.76 5.94 -19.94
N ASP A 244 -2.44 5.89 -19.71
CA ASP A 244 -1.51 5.18 -20.59
C ASP A 244 -1.51 3.68 -20.27
N LYS A 245 -2.02 2.91 -21.24
CA LYS A 245 -2.22 1.46 -21.13
C LYS A 245 -0.94 0.67 -20.82
N LYS A 246 0.23 1.20 -21.16
CA LYS A 246 1.51 0.52 -20.86
C LYS A 246 1.68 0.18 -19.38
N TYR A 247 1.15 1.00 -18.47
CA TYR A 247 1.21 0.75 -17.03
C TYR A 247 0.25 -0.35 -16.59
N LEU A 248 -0.93 -0.44 -17.20
CA LEU A 248 -1.86 -1.55 -16.97
C LEU A 248 -1.27 -2.86 -17.48
N ASP A 249 -0.68 -2.86 -18.67
CA ASP A 249 -0.03 -4.03 -19.26
C ASP A 249 1.16 -4.48 -18.37
N ALA A 250 1.96 -3.54 -17.87
CA ALA A 250 3.05 -3.82 -16.92
C ALA A 250 2.52 -4.32 -15.57
N SER A 251 1.39 -3.82 -15.08
CA SER A 251 0.71 -4.31 -13.88
C SER A 251 0.40 -5.81 -13.99
N TYR A 252 -0.10 -6.25 -15.15
CA TYR A 252 -0.37 -7.67 -15.41
C TYR A 252 0.90 -8.52 -15.57
N ARG A 253 2.09 -7.93 -15.82
CA ARG A 253 3.37 -8.67 -15.75
C ARG A 253 3.66 -9.18 -14.35
N PHE A 254 3.14 -8.55 -13.29
CA PHE A 254 3.24 -8.99 -11.90
C PHE A 254 2.19 -10.05 -11.50
N TYR A 255 1.54 -10.68 -12.48
CA TYR A 255 0.67 -11.84 -12.26
C TYR A 255 1.50 -13.08 -11.91
N HIS A 256 1.65 -13.39 -10.61
CA HIS A 256 2.44 -14.51 -10.10
C HIS A 256 1.65 -15.82 -10.25
N ARG A 257 1.84 -16.55 -11.36
CA ARG A 257 1.03 -17.71 -11.77
C ARG A 257 0.90 -18.78 -10.69
N ARG A 258 2.01 -19.14 -10.01
CA ARG A 258 1.99 -20.18 -8.98
C ARG A 258 1.06 -19.88 -7.79
N LEU A 259 0.72 -18.61 -7.56
CA LEU A 259 -0.25 -18.19 -6.56
C LEU A 259 -1.63 -17.92 -7.18
N MET A 260 -1.66 -17.11 -8.24
CA MET A 260 -2.89 -16.55 -8.78
C MET A 260 -3.76 -17.59 -9.51
N GLU A 261 -3.14 -18.53 -10.25
CA GLU A 261 -3.90 -19.56 -10.98
C GLU A 261 -4.68 -20.49 -10.02
N PRO A 262 -4.06 -21.11 -9.00
CA PRO A 262 -4.83 -21.92 -8.05
C PRO A 262 -5.93 -21.15 -7.34
N LEU A 263 -5.69 -19.89 -6.97
CA LEU A 263 -6.72 -19.05 -6.34
C LEU A 263 -7.89 -18.78 -7.28
N ALA A 264 -7.62 -18.51 -8.57
CA ALA A 264 -8.67 -18.35 -9.59
C ALA A 264 -9.49 -19.63 -9.81
N GLU A 265 -8.92 -20.80 -9.52
CA GLU A 265 -9.57 -22.11 -9.57
C GLU A 265 -10.27 -22.49 -8.25
N GLY A 266 -10.23 -21.64 -7.23
CA GLY A 266 -10.83 -21.91 -5.93
C GLY A 266 -10.05 -22.94 -5.10
N LYS A 267 -8.71 -22.98 -5.25
CA LYS A 267 -7.85 -23.89 -4.51
C LYS A 267 -7.06 -23.15 -3.42
N ASP A 268 -7.21 -23.58 -2.19
CA ASP A 268 -6.38 -23.08 -1.09
C ASP A 268 -4.98 -23.73 -1.13
N ILE A 269 -4.00 -22.91 -1.48
CA ILE A 269 -2.58 -23.29 -1.53
C ILE A 269 -1.75 -22.45 -0.55
N LEU A 270 -2.42 -21.77 0.37
CA LEU A 270 -1.81 -20.80 1.28
C LEU A 270 -0.97 -21.41 2.40
N PRO A 271 -1.26 -22.63 2.92
CA PRO A 271 -0.47 -23.23 3.99
C PRO A 271 1.04 -23.22 3.69
N GLY A 272 1.83 -22.72 4.67
CA GLY A 272 3.28 -22.65 4.55
C GLY A 272 3.79 -21.46 3.72
N LEU A 273 2.92 -20.65 3.13
CA LEU A 273 3.34 -19.41 2.48
C LEU A 273 3.51 -18.28 3.51
N HIS A 274 4.48 -17.42 3.26
CA HIS A 274 4.65 -16.16 4.00
C HIS A 274 3.46 -15.26 3.72
N SER A 275 2.69 -14.91 4.74
CA SER A 275 1.37 -14.28 4.60
C SER A 275 1.45 -12.90 3.95
N ASN A 276 2.25 -12.01 4.52
CA ASN A 276 2.36 -10.63 4.05
C ASN A 276 2.86 -10.52 2.60
N THR A 277 3.66 -11.48 2.14
CA THR A 277 4.12 -11.55 0.76
C THR A 277 2.98 -11.79 -0.23
N GLN A 278 1.87 -12.43 0.19
CA GLN A 278 0.77 -12.78 -0.72
C GLN A 278 -0.32 -11.69 -0.77
N ILE A 279 -0.69 -11.11 0.37
CA ILE A 279 -1.86 -10.21 0.46
C ILE A 279 -1.76 -9.00 -0.49
N PRO A 280 -0.63 -8.28 -0.59
CA PRO A 280 -0.51 -7.13 -1.49
C PRO A 280 -0.72 -7.48 -2.98
N LYS A 281 -0.34 -8.70 -3.40
CA LYS A 281 -0.57 -9.19 -4.77
C LYS A 281 -2.07 -9.24 -5.09
N ILE A 282 -2.87 -9.62 -4.10
CA ILE A 282 -4.32 -9.75 -4.23
C ILE A 282 -5.00 -8.38 -4.22
N ILE A 283 -4.49 -7.43 -3.45
CA ILE A 283 -4.95 -6.02 -3.53
C ILE A 283 -4.73 -5.49 -4.95
N GLY A 284 -3.60 -5.84 -5.58
CA GLY A 284 -3.36 -5.50 -6.98
C GLY A 284 -4.37 -6.13 -7.94
N SER A 285 -4.78 -7.41 -7.74
CA SER A 285 -5.86 -8.02 -8.51
C SER A 285 -7.19 -7.28 -8.29
N ALA A 286 -7.49 -6.89 -7.05
CA ALA A 286 -8.66 -6.09 -6.75
C ALA A 286 -8.66 -4.76 -7.53
N ARG A 287 -7.53 -4.06 -7.55
CA ARG A 287 -7.38 -2.81 -8.30
C ARG A 287 -7.48 -3.02 -9.83
N GLN A 288 -6.90 -4.10 -10.34
CA GLN A 288 -7.01 -4.49 -11.75
C GLN A 288 -8.47 -4.78 -12.13
N TYR A 289 -9.23 -5.48 -11.29
CA TYR A 289 -10.67 -5.71 -11.50
C TYR A 289 -11.44 -4.39 -11.60
N GLU A 290 -11.24 -3.47 -10.68
CA GLU A 290 -11.92 -2.17 -10.71
C GLU A 290 -11.73 -1.42 -12.02
N LEU A 291 -10.51 -1.49 -12.59
CA LEU A 291 -10.13 -0.77 -13.80
C LEU A 291 -10.51 -1.49 -15.10
N THR A 292 -10.79 -2.79 -15.06
CA THR A 292 -10.96 -3.61 -16.27
C THR A 292 -12.27 -4.40 -16.30
N GLY A 293 -12.85 -4.72 -15.14
CA GLY A 293 -13.98 -5.62 -15.02
C GLY A 293 -13.63 -7.10 -15.29
N ASN A 294 -12.34 -7.48 -15.25
CA ASN A 294 -11.91 -8.85 -15.52
C ASN A 294 -12.38 -9.80 -14.40
N PRO A 295 -13.31 -10.74 -14.67
CA PRO A 295 -13.89 -11.60 -13.64
C PRO A 295 -12.90 -12.58 -13.01
N LYS A 296 -11.74 -12.80 -13.61
CA LYS A 296 -10.69 -13.63 -13.01
C LYS A 296 -10.05 -12.93 -11.82
N ASP A 297 -9.81 -11.61 -11.93
CA ASP A 297 -9.22 -10.81 -10.87
C ASP A 297 -10.19 -10.67 -9.67
N GLU A 298 -11.49 -10.53 -9.95
CA GLU A 298 -12.56 -10.57 -8.94
C GLU A 298 -12.55 -11.89 -8.14
N ARG A 299 -12.58 -13.03 -8.86
CA ARG A 299 -12.56 -14.36 -8.21
C ARG A 299 -11.32 -14.57 -7.34
N ILE A 300 -10.15 -14.13 -7.81
CA ILE A 300 -8.91 -14.22 -7.03
C ILE A 300 -9.06 -13.43 -5.71
N ALA A 301 -9.54 -12.20 -5.78
CA ALA A 301 -9.69 -11.33 -4.62
C ALA A 301 -10.72 -11.87 -3.62
N GLU A 302 -11.91 -12.28 -4.08
CA GLU A 302 -12.97 -12.82 -3.22
C GLU A 302 -12.60 -14.17 -2.61
N PHE A 303 -12.06 -15.07 -3.40
CA PHE A 303 -11.68 -16.41 -2.90
C PHE A 303 -10.56 -16.30 -1.89
N PHE A 304 -9.51 -15.51 -2.18
CA PHE A 304 -8.43 -15.30 -1.23
C PHE A 304 -8.92 -14.71 0.09
N TRP A 305 -9.72 -13.63 0.04
CA TRP A 305 -10.26 -13.00 1.24
C TRP A 305 -11.09 -13.97 2.07
N THR A 306 -12.00 -14.70 1.41
CA THR A 306 -12.88 -15.67 2.07
C THR A 306 -12.08 -16.79 2.75
N THR A 307 -11.07 -17.31 2.05
CA THR A 307 -10.18 -18.35 2.58
C THR A 307 -9.36 -17.84 3.76
N MET A 308 -8.76 -16.66 3.63
CA MET A 308 -7.96 -16.04 4.70
C MET A 308 -8.80 -15.79 5.97
N VAL A 309 -9.98 -15.21 5.82
CA VAL A 309 -10.81 -14.82 6.97
C VAL A 309 -11.41 -16.03 7.66
N ASN A 310 -11.91 -17.01 6.90
CA ASN A 310 -12.62 -18.15 7.48
C ASN A 310 -11.70 -19.26 7.98
N HIS A 311 -10.52 -19.44 7.37
CA HIS A 311 -9.69 -20.62 7.61
C HIS A 311 -8.28 -20.33 8.15
N HIS A 312 -7.79 -19.08 8.03
CA HIS A 312 -6.42 -18.70 8.41
C HIS A 312 -6.32 -17.53 9.39
N SER A 313 -7.45 -16.94 9.82
CA SER A 313 -7.45 -15.78 10.72
C SER A 313 -7.88 -16.15 12.13
N TYR A 314 -7.18 -15.59 13.11
CA TYR A 314 -7.50 -15.70 14.52
C TYR A 314 -8.70 -14.80 14.91
N ALA A 315 -9.23 -15.01 16.11
CA ALA A 315 -10.41 -14.28 16.59
C ALA A 315 -10.24 -12.74 16.65
N ASN A 316 -9.00 -12.24 16.78
CA ASN A 316 -8.68 -10.82 16.76
C ASN A 316 -8.61 -10.22 15.35
N GLY A 317 -8.81 -11.01 14.29
CA GLY A 317 -8.68 -10.60 12.89
C GLY A 317 -7.26 -10.71 12.31
N GLY A 318 -6.25 -11.01 13.13
CA GLY A 318 -4.89 -11.26 12.66
C GLY A 318 -4.73 -12.67 12.10
N ASN A 319 -3.65 -12.91 11.36
CA ASN A 319 -3.31 -14.21 10.80
C ASN A 319 -1.81 -14.48 10.89
N SER A 320 -1.38 -15.69 10.53
CA SER A 320 -0.01 -16.19 10.54
C SER A 320 0.61 -16.46 11.92
N SER A 321 1.63 -17.29 11.95
CA SER A 321 2.52 -17.51 13.09
C SER A 321 3.94 -17.60 12.57
N GLY A 322 4.83 -16.74 13.11
CA GLY A 322 6.17 -16.54 12.54
C GLY A 322 6.10 -16.14 11.06
N GLU A 323 5.14 -15.27 10.71
CA GLU A 323 4.88 -14.74 9.36
C GLU A 323 4.25 -15.73 8.36
N TYR A 324 4.17 -17.03 8.68
CA TYR A 324 3.71 -18.08 7.76
C TYR A 324 2.30 -18.55 8.11
N LEU A 325 1.52 -18.85 7.07
CA LEU A 325 0.16 -19.38 7.20
C LEU A 325 0.17 -20.84 7.61
N SER A 326 -0.72 -21.18 8.54
CA SER A 326 -0.91 -22.54 9.06
C SER A 326 -1.80 -23.37 8.14
N THR A 327 -1.88 -24.66 8.39
CA THR A 327 -2.94 -25.52 7.85
C THR A 327 -4.31 -24.91 8.19
N PRO A 328 -5.28 -24.89 7.25
CA PRO A 328 -6.62 -24.38 7.49
C PRO A 328 -7.24 -24.99 8.75
N ASP A 329 -7.91 -24.17 9.54
CA ASP A 329 -8.64 -24.58 10.75
C ASP A 329 -7.80 -25.24 11.86
N LYS A 330 -6.44 -25.13 11.78
CA LYS A 330 -5.48 -25.64 12.77
C LYS A 330 -4.75 -24.51 13.50
N LEU A 331 -5.46 -23.44 13.84
CA LEU A 331 -4.88 -22.21 14.38
C LEU A 331 -4.46 -22.35 15.85
N ASN A 332 -5.19 -23.15 16.64
CA ASN A 332 -4.90 -23.39 18.06
C ASN A 332 -3.52 -24.02 18.31
N ASP A 333 -2.99 -24.77 17.33
CA ASP A 333 -1.68 -25.41 17.42
C ASP A 333 -0.52 -24.41 17.16
N ARG A 334 -0.85 -23.19 16.80
CA ARG A 334 0.09 -22.16 16.32
C ARG A 334 0.03 -20.87 17.13
N LEU A 335 -0.52 -20.92 18.34
CA LEU A 335 -0.51 -19.78 19.27
C LEU A 335 0.90 -19.59 19.82
N THR A 336 1.61 -18.57 19.36
CA THR A 336 3.00 -18.30 19.69
C THR A 336 3.21 -16.84 20.12
N HIS A 337 4.42 -16.49 20.53
CA HIS A 337 4.84 -15.10 20.73
C HIS A 337 4.93 -14.30 19.43
N SER A 338 4.95 -14.98 18.27
CA SER A 338 5.06 -14.37 16.93
C SER A 338 3.80 -14.56 16.09
N THR A 339 2.61 -14.63 16.72
CA THR A 339 1.33 -14.66 15.99
C THR A 339 0.92 -13.26 15.55
N CYS A 340 0.12 -13.20 14.49
CA CYS A 340 -0.59 -12.00 14.04
C CYS A 340 0.35 -10.85 13.69
N GLU A 341 1.09 -10.99 12.59
CA GLU A 341 1.88 -9.89 12.02
C GLU A 341 0.97 -8.72 11.66
N THR A 342 1.32 -7.51 12.10
CA THR A 342 0.48 -6.31 11.93
C THR A 342 0.33 -5.90 10.47
N CYS A 343 1.37 -6.10 9.63
CA CYS A 343 1.29 -5.83 8.19
C CYS A 343 0.24 -6.68 7.47
N ASN A 344 0.04 -7.93 7.90
CA ASN A 344 -0.99 -8.79 7.32
C ASN A 344 -2.37 -8.16 7.47
N THR A 345 -2.69 -7.71 8.67
CA THR A 345 -4.00 -7.09 8.96
C THR A 345 -4.13 -5.74 8.26
N TYR A 346 -3.09 -4.91 8.24
CA TYR A 346 -3.06 -3.68 7.45
C TYR A 346 -3.47 -3.93 5.97
N ASN A 347 -2.89 -4.95 5.34
CA ASN A 347 -3.21 -5.30 3.96
C ASN A 347 -4.59 -5.96 3.82
N MET A 348 -5.02 -6.80 4.77
CA MET A 348 -6.36 -7.38 4.75
C MET A 348 -7.47 -6.34 4.90
N LEU A 349 -7.24 -5.27 5.66
CA LEU A 349 -8.19 -4.15 5.74
C LEU A 349 -8.28 -3.41 4.40
N LYS A 350 -7.18 -3.18 3.70
CA LYS A 350 -7.20 -2.60 2.34
C LYS A 350 -8.01 -3.48 1.38
N LEU A 351 -7.78 -4.80 1.37
CA LEU A 351 -8.53 -5.72 0.53
C LEU A 351 -10.02 -5.74 0.89
N SER A 352 -10.36 -5.68 2.18
CA SER A 352 -11.75 -5.64 2.63
C SER A 352 -12.49 -4.39 2.15
N GLN A 353 -11.80 -3.24 2.06
CA GLN A 353 -12.38 -2.01 1.51
C GLN A 353 -12.79 -2.19 0.05
N HIS A 354 -11.90 -2.71 -0.80
CA HIS A 354 -12.21 -2.98 -2.20
C HIS A 354 -13.45 -3.87 -2.34
N LEU A 355 -13.47 -5.00 -1.64
CA LEU A 355 -14.56 -5.97 -1.73
C LEU A 355 -15.89 -5.41 -1.20
N TYR A 356 -15.85 -4.60 -0.15
CA TYR A 356 -17.05 -3.92 0.35
C TYR A 356 -17.59 -2.90 -0.65
N GLU A 357 -16.74 -2.10 -1.28
CA GLU A 357 -17.19 -1.13 -2.29
C GLU A 357 -17.90 -1.80 -3.47
N TRP A 358 -17.45 -2.96 -3.91
CA TRP A 358 -18.08 -3.67 -5.02
C TRP A 358 -19.43 -4.29 -4.65
N THR A 359 -19.51 -4.85 -3.45
CA THR A 359 -20.60 -5.75 -3.07
C THR A 359 -21.63 -5.10 -2.17
N GLY A 360 -21.21 -4.19 -1.28
CA GLY A 360 -22.01 -3.70 -0.16
C GLY A 360 -22.31 -4.77 0.89
N ASP A 361 -21.62 -5.94 0.84
CA ASP A 361 -21.85 -7.05 1.77
C ASP A 361 -21.22 -6.75 3.14
N PRO A 362 -22.01 -6.69 4.22
CA PRO A 362 -21.53 -6.31 5.55
C PRO A 362 -20.46 -7.25 6.13
N LYS A 363 -20.32 -8.48 5.64
CA LYS A 363 -19.28 -9.42 6.12
C LYS A 363 -17.86 -8.83 6.03
N TYR A 364 -17.60 -7.97 5.03
CA TYR A 364 -16.31 -7.30 4.87
C TYR A 364 -16.08 -6.24 5.94
N LEU A 365 -17.13 -5.52 6.33
CA LEU A 365 -17.07 -4.55 7.43
C LEU A 365 -17.02 -5.23 8.80
N ASP A 366 -17.71 -6.33 9.01
CA ASP A 366 -17.64 -7.11 10.26
C ASP A 366 -16.21 -7.58 10.52
N PHE A 367 -15.53 -8.08 9.49
CA PHE A 367 -14.09 -8.40 9.60
C PHE A 367 -13.24 -7.15 9.84
N TYR A 368 -13.51 -6.09 9.07
CA TYR A 368 -12.77 -4.83 9.17
C TYR A 368 -12.84 -4.27 10.59
N GLU A 369 -14.03 -4.11 11.14
CA GLU A 369 -14.25 -3.60 12.49
C GLU A 369 -13.57 -4.47 13.54
N LYS A 370 -13.76 -5.79 13.48
CA LYS A 370 -13.12 -6.75 14.38
C LYS A 370 -11.59 -6.57 14.38
N ALA A 371 -10.98 -6.56 13.21
CA ALA A 371 -9.54 -6.46 13.06
C ALA A 371 -9.01 -5.07 13.42
N LEU A 372 -9.78 -4.02 13.13
CA LEU A 372 -9.42 -2.65 13.49
C LEU A 372 -9.34 -2.46 15.01
N TYR A 373 -10.34 -2.92 15.76
CA TYR A 373 -10.35 -2.81 17.23
C TYR A 373 -9.36 -3.78 17.89
N ASN A 374 -9.37 -5.05 17.48
CA ASN A 374 -8.69 -6.10 18.25
C ASN A 374 -7.27 -6.39 17.78
N HIS A 375 -6.87 -5.86 16.63
CA HIS A 375 -5.51 -6.00 16.14
C HIS A 375 -4.83 -4.65 15.87
N ILE A 376 -5.36 -3.83 14.97
CA ILE A 376 -4.69 -2.57 14.60
C ILE A 376 -4.59 -1.61 15.78
N LEU A 377 -5.70 -1.28 16.44
CA LEU A 377 -5.69 -0.41 17.61
C LEU A 377 -4.87 -1.04 18.75
N ALA A 378 -4.98 -2.36 18.94
CA ALA A 378 -4.24 -3.09 19.95
C ALA A 378 -2.73 -3.20 19.65
N SER A 379 -2.28 -2.98 18.41
CA SER A 379 -0.85 -3.03 18.04
C SER A 379 -0.06 -1.80 18.46
N GLN A 380 -0.73 -0.72 18.85
CA GLN A 380 -0.07 0.52 19.27
C GLN A 380 0.01 0.64 20.79
N HIS A 381 1.13 1.13 21.29
CA HIS A 381 1.28 1.51 22.70
C HIS A 381 0.52 2.82 22.97
N PRO A 382 -0.44 2.85 23.91
CA PRO A 382 -1.37 4.00 24.07
C PRO A 382 -0.70 5.29 24.56
N GLU A 383 0.49 5.21 25.14
CA GLU A 383 1.22 6.37 25.63
C GLU A 383 2.32 6.85 24.68
N THR A 384 3.05 5.91 24.07
CA THR A 384 4.22 6.24 23.23
C THR A 384 3.91 6.33 21.75
N GLY A 385 2.82 5.72 21.28
CA GLY A 385 2.48 5.62 19.86
C GLY A 385 3.25 4.54 19.10
N MET A 386 4.23 3.87 19.76
CA MET A 386 5.03 2.83 19.12
C MET A 386 4.18 1.61 18.78
N THR A 387 4.42 0.99 17.63
CA THR A 387 3.70 -0.19 17.17
C THR A 387 4.50 -1.47 17.37
N CYS A 388 3.82 -2.60 17.48
CA CYS A 388 4.48 -3.91 17.55
C CYS A 388 4.44 -4.63 16.20
N TYR A 389 5.42 -5.52 16.00
CA TYR A 389 5.47 -6.40 14.81
C TYR A 389 4.37 -7.46 14.90
N PHE A 390 4.30 -8.14 16.03
CA PHE A 390 3.32 -9.20 16.30
C PHE A 390 2.40 -8.81 17.46
N VAL A 391 1.13 -9.22 17.36
CA VAL A 391 0.20 -9.26 18.49
C VAL A 391 0.14 -10.70 18.99
N PRO A 392 0.94 -11.07 20.02
CA PRO A 392 1.12 -12.45 20.42
C PRO A 392 -0.15 -13.04 21.03
N LEU A 393 -0.40 -14.32 20.77
CA LEU A 393 -1.57 -15.05 21.29
C LEU A 393 -1.19 -16.21 22.22
N ALA A 394 0.08 -16.50 22.43
CA ALA A 394 0.52 -17.48 23.42
C ALA A 394 0.30 -16.97 24.84
N MET A 395 -0.07 -17.88 25.71
CA MET A 395 -0.26 -17.57 27.13
C MET A 395 1.05 -17.11 27.78
N GLY A 396 1.01 -16.04 28.59
CA GLY A 396 2.19 -15.50 29.28
C GLY A 396 3.09 -14.61 28.44
N THR A 397 2.74 -14.37 27.17
CA THR A 397 3.48 -13.46 26.30
C THR A 397 3.02 -12.01 26.44
N ARG A 398 3.84 -11.09 25.96
CA ARG A 398 3.55 -9.64 25.89
C ARG A 398 3.91 -9.10 24.53
N LYS A 399 3.30 -7.97 24.16
CA LYS A 399 3.65 -7.22 22.95
C LYS A 399 5.04 -6.61 23.11
N ASP A 400 5.84 -6.72 22.05
CA ASP A 400 7.15 -6.10 21.94
C ASP A 400 7.05 -4.94 20.96
N PHE A 401 7.15 -3.71 21.46
CA PHE A 401 6.98 -2.50 20.68
C PHE A 401 8.28 -2.08 20.01
N CYS A 402 8.19 -1.53 18.81
CA CYS A 402 9.36 -1.05 18.07
C CYS A 402 10.11 0.05 18.84
N ASP A 403 11.42 0.11 18.59
CA ASP A 403 12.24 1.25 18.99
C ASP A 403 12.04 2.40 17.99
N LYS A 404 11.87 3.60 18.50
CA LYS A 404 11.55 4.81 17.75
C LYS A 404 12.57 5.13 16.65
N TYR A 405 13.84 4.83 16.91
CA TYR A 405 14.96 5.23 16.06
C TYR A 405 15.81 4.07 15.55
N ASN A 406 15.45 2.82 15.89
CA ASN A 406 16.27 1.65 15.60
C ASN A 406 15.49 0.37 15.26
N SER A 407 14.31 0.46 14.70
CA SER A 407 13.54 -0.70 14.23
C SER A 407 13.36 -0.70 12.71
N PHE A 408 12.57 0.22 12.20
CA PHE A 408 12.32 0.45 10.77
C PHE A 408 11.85 -0.81 10.01
N THR A 409 11.16 -1.71 10.71
CA THR A 409 10.55 -2.89 10.10
C THR A 409 9.35 -2.52 9.22
N CYS A 410 8.90 -3.43 8.37
CA CYS A 410 7.68 -3.25 7.57
C CYS A 410 6.47 -2.88 8.46
N CYS A 411 6.35 -3.50 9.64
CA CYS A 411 5.25 -3.23 10.58
C CYS A 411 5.36 -1.87 11.27
N MET A 412 6.56 -1.31 11.45
CA MET A 412 6.72 0.09 11.85
C MET A 412 6.19 1.02 10.74
N GLY A 413 6.52 0.72 9.48
CA GLY A 413 6.04 1.45 8.31
C GLY A 413 4.52 1.41 8.16
N SER A 414 3.91 0.23 8.16
CA SER A 414 2.44 0.09 8.12
C SER A 414 1.78 0.68 9.38
N GLY A 415 2.48 0.70 10.51
CA GLY A 415 2.05 1.33 11.75
C GLY A 415 1.82 2.83 11.58
N PHE A 416 2.73 3.55 10.93
CA PHE A 416 2.52 4.96 10.60
C PHE A 416 1.23 5.18 9.82
N GLU A 417 0.98 4.35 8.80
CA GLU A 417 -0.21 4.49 7.96
C GLU A 417 -1.50 4.07 8.68
N ASN A 418 -1.47 3.00 9.48
CA ASN A 418 -2.66 2.47 10.16
C ASN A 418 -3.34 3.55 11.01
N HIS A 419 -2.55 4.33 11.74
CA HIS A 419 -3.06 5.31 12.70
C HIS A 419 -3.24 6.72 12.11
N SER A 420 -2.96 6.91 10.82
CA SER A 420 -3.17 8.19 10.11
C SER A 420 -4.51 8.28 9.37
N LYS A 421 -5.26 7.19 9.28
CA LYS A 421 -6.43 7.05 8.39
C LYS A 421 -7.60 6.28 9.00
N TYR A 422 -7.97 6.56 10.24
CA TYR A 422 -9.16 5.97 10.86
C TYR A 422 -10.47 6.44 10.24
#